data_10fc65d6363c0fab0a3ddcf1cd92fa5d
#
_entry.id   10fc65d6363c0fab0a3ddcf1cd92fa5d
#
_cell.length_a   1.000
_cell.length_b   1.000
_cell.length_c   1.000
_cell.angle_alpha   90.00
_cell.angle_beta   90.00
_cell.angle_gamma   90.00
#
_symmetry.space_group_name_H-M   'P 1'
#
loop_
_entity.id
_entity.type
_entity.pdbx_description
1 polymer ?
#
loop_
_entity_poly.entity_id
_entity_poly.type
_entity_poly.pdbx_seq_one_letter_code
_entity_poly.pdbx_strand_id
1 'polypeptide(L)'
;DWWTIWLLLAGRGAGKTRCAAEWTWWEAWSHPNTRWLVSAPTSSDVRDVCFEGDSGLLKVIPEELVADYIKSLHEMKLINGSIIKGIPASEPNRFRGPQFHGGWLDELAAWEYLDDSWDMLNFCMRLGKRPRLICTTTPKPKPLIVDLVNREGDDVVFTTASTYDN
;
A
#
# COMPACT_ATOMS: atom_id res chain seq x y z
N ASP A 1 17.10 -6.04 5.58
CA ASP A 1 16.24 -6.75 4.63
C ASP A 1 16.69 -6.48 3.19
N TRP A 2 16.73 -7.53 2.37
CA TRP A 2 17.20 -7.48 0.99
C TRP A 2 16.10 -7.03 0.00
N TRP A 3 14.81 -7.19 0.36
CA TRP A 3 13.69 -6.92 -0.54
C TRP A 3 13.26 -5.45 -0.53
N THR A 4 12.69 -5.00 -1.64
CA THR A 4 12.05 -3.69 -1.78
C THR A 4 10.56 -3.80 -2.06
N ILE A 5 10.09 -4.96 -2.52
CA ILE A 5 8.68 -5.23 -2.78
C ILE A 5 8.27 -6.50 -2.05
N TRP A 6 7.21 -6.40 -1.27
CA TRP A 6 6.54 -7.55 -0.69
C TRP A 6 5.25 -7.79 -1.45
N LEU A 7 5.21 -8.87 -2.21
CA LEU A 7 4.02 -9.26 -2.96
C LEU A 7 3.22 -10.28 -2.15
N LEU A 8 2.02 -9.89 -1.74
CA LEU A 8 1.11 -10.75 -0.98
C LEU A 8 -0.05 -11.17 -1.89
N LEU A 9 0.03 -12.38 -2.41
CA LEU A 9 -1.01 -13.01 -3.23
C LEU A 9 -1.90 -13.85 -2.34
N ALA A 10 -3.17 -13.47 -2.24
CA ALA A 10 -4.12 -14.17 -1.39
C ALA A 10 -5.53 -14.06 -1.95
N GLY A 11 -6.32 -15.11 -1.75
CA GLY A 11 -7.73 -15.09 -2.07
C GLY A 11 -8.50 -14.12 -1.15
N ARG A 12 -9.75 -13.87 -1.49
CA ARG A 12 -10.63 -13.05 -0.66
C ARG A 12 -10.76 -13.67 0.73
N GLY A 13 -10.78 -12.83 1.76
CA GLY A 13 -10.93 -13.27 3.14
C GLY A 13 -9.68 -13.83 3.80
N ALA A 14 -8.52 -13.79 3.13
CA ALA A 14 -7.26 -14.30 3.68
C ALA A 14 -6.50 -13.28 4.55
N GLY A 15 -7.10 -12.14 4.88
CA GLY A 15 -6.51 -11.15 5.78
C GLY A 15 -5.44 -10.26 5.16
N LYS A 16 -5.34 -10.21 3.84
CA LYS A 16 -4.30 -9.41 3.17
C LYS A 16 -4.42 -7.91 3.43
N THR A 17 -5.64 -7.38 3.49
CA THR A 17 -5.87 -5.96 3.81
C THR A 17 -5.39 -5.63 5.21
N ARG A 18 -5.72 -6.44 6.19
CA ARG A 18 -5.27 -6.28 7.57
C ARG A 18 -3.76 -6.33 7.70
N CYS A 19 -3.14 -7.30 7.04
CA CYS A 19 -1.69 -7.45 7.02
C CYS A 19 -1.01 -6.20 6.47
N ALA A 20 -1.50 -5.69 5.34
CA ALA A 20 -0.93 -4.51 4.71
C ALA A 20 -1.15 -3.25 5.56
N ALA A 21 -2.34 -3.08 6.14
CA ALA A 21 -2.62 -1.95 7.01
C ALA A 21 -1.73 -1.95 8.26
N GLU A 22 -1.54 -3.11 8.89
CA GLU A 22 -0.67 -3.27 10.05
C GLU A 22 0.79 -2.94 9.69
N TRP A 23 1.29 -3.44 8.56
CA TRP A 23 2.65 -3.15 8.12
C TRP A 23 2.84 -1.65 7.84
N THR A 24 1.89 -1.03 7.15
CA THR A 24 1.98 0.38 6.74
C THR A 24 2.04 1.31 7.94
N TRP A 25 1.13 1.15 8.90
CA TRP A 25 1.12 2.03 10.06
C TRP A 25 2.33 1.77 10.96
N TRP A 26 2.77 0.52 11.09
CA TRP A 26 3.95 0.20 11.88
C TRP A 26 5.21 0.85 11.31
N GLU A 27 5.38 0.82 10.00
CA GLU A 27 6.49 1.52 9.33
C GLU A 27 6.41 3.04 9.56
N ALA A 28 5.24 3.62 9.38
CA ALA A 28 5.02 5.06 9.59
C ALA A 28 5.25 5.46 11.06
N TRP A 29 4.84 4.64 12.00
CA TRP A 29 5.03 4.89 13.42
C TRP A 29 6.46 4.69 13.87
N SER A 30 7.11 3.64 13.39
CA SER A 30 8.50 3.31 13.75
C SER A 30 9.53 4.30 13.19
N HIS A 31 9.14 5.05 12.16
CA HIS A 31 10.00 6.04 11.51
C HIS A 31 9.32 7.41 11.54
N PRO A 32 9.54 8.23 12.58
CA PRO A 32 8.90 9.55 12.68
C PRO A 32 9.19 10.46 11.48
N ASN A 33 8.22 11.31 11.16
CA ASN A 33 8.32 12.30 10.08
C ASN A 33 8.52 11.69 8.69
N THR A 34 7.96 10.51 8.46
CA THR A 34 8.03 9.83 7.16
C THR A 34 6.68 9.94 6.42
N ARG A 35 6.72 9.67 5.13
CA ARG A 35 5.55 9.79 4.24
C ARG A 35 5.29 8.46 3.54
N TRP A 36 4.06 7.97 3.66
CA TRP A 36 3.65 6.66 3.16
C TRP A 36 2.47 6.79 2.22
N LEU A 37 2.58 6.11 1.06
CA LEU A 37 1.51 6.06 0.06
C LEU A 37 0.57 4.90 0.37
N VAL A 38 -0.72 5.12 0.18
CA VAL A 38 -1.73 4.05 0.08
C VAL A 38 -2.48 4.24 -1.22
N SER A 39 -2.52 3.22 -2.06
CA SER A 39 -3.24 3.28 -3.32
C SER A 39 -4.12 2.04 -3.50
N ALA A 40 -5.19 2.20 -4.25
CA ALA A 40 -6.17 1.16 -4.53
C ALA A 40 -6.82 1.46 -5.88
N PRO A 41 -7.60 0.54 -6.46
CA PRO A 41 -8.16 0.73 -7.81
C PRO A 41 -8.92 2.04 -8.00
N THR A 42 -9.75 2.43 -7.02
CA THR A 42 -10.57 3.65 -7.10
C THR A 42 -10.48 4.48 -5.82
N SER A 43 -10.95 5.72 -5.89
CA SER A 43 -11.05 6.60 -4.72
C SER A 43 -11.94 6.00 -3.62
N SER A 44 -13.04 5.34 -4.00
CA SER A 44 -13.89 4.63 -3.05
C SER A 44 -13.16 3.51 -2.34
N ASP A 45 -12.33 2.75 -3.06
CA ASP A 45 -11.54 1.66 -2.47
C ASP A 45 -10.50 2.20 -1.49
N VAL A 46 -9.83 3.31 -1.83
CA VAL A 46 -8.89 3.96 -0.91
C VAL A 46 -9.59 4.33 0.39
N ARG A 47 -10.75 4.97 0.30
CA ARG A 47 -11.54 5.39 1.47
C ARG A 47 -12.14 4.21 2.21
N ASP A 48 -12.93 3.39 1.52
CA ASP A 48 -13.82 2.42 2.15
C ASP A 48 -13.11 1.10 2.53
N VAL A 49 -11.97 0.80 1.93
CA VAL A 49 -11.19 -0.39 2.23
C VAL A 49 -9.93 -0.05 3.02
N CYS A 50 -9.11 0.85 2.50
CA CYS A 50 -7.78 1.11 3.07
C CYS A 50 -7.83 1.97 4.33
N PHE A 51 -8.65 3.02 4.37
CA PHE A 51 -8.74 3.89 5.55
C PHE A 51 -9.88 3.50 6.49
N GLU A 52 -11.10 3.44 6.02
CA GLU A 52 -12.32 3.33 6.86
C GLU A 52 -12.89 1.92 6.93
N GLY A 53 -12.34 0.96 6.19
CA GLY A 53 -12.83 -0.42 6.21
C GLY A 53 -12.54 -1.15 7.52
N ASP A 54 -13.19 -2.30 7.72
CA ASP A 54 -13.09 -3.08 8.96
C ASP A 54 -11.68 -3.56 9.27
N SER A 55 -10.83 -3.71 8.25
CA SER A 55 -9.42 -4.08 8.39
C SER A 55 -8.49 -2.95 7.96
N GLY A 56 -9.02 -1.74 7.79
CA GLY A 56 -8.28 -0.57 7.32
C GLY A 56 -7.51 0.16 8.42
N LEU A 57 -6.82 1.20 8.01
CA LEU A 57 -5.90 1.95 8.88
C LEU A 57 -6.57 2.55 10.13
N LEU A 58 -7.78 3.09 10.00
CA LEU A 58 -8.49 3.66 11.15
C LEU A 58 -8.90 2.64 12.19
N LYS A 59 -9.00 1.36 11.81
CA LYS A 59 -9.33 0.27 12.74
C LYS A 59 -8.11 -0.35 13.39
N VAL A 60 -6.98 -0.41 12.67
CA VAL A 60 -5.77 -1.06 13.18
C VAL A 60 -4.85 -0.11 13.94
N ILE A 61 -4.86 1.18 13.62
CA ILE A 61 -4.04 2.17 14.34
C ILE A 61 -4.73 2.56 15.64
N PRO A 62 -4.01 2.52 16.79
CA PRO A 62 -4.56 3.06 18.03
C PRO A 62 -5.02 4.50 17.85
N GLU A 63 -6.24 4.80 18.28
CA GLU A 63 -6.87 6.12 18.06
C GLU A 63 -6.02 7.27 18.59
N GLU A 64 -5.37 7.06 19.73
CA GLU A 64 -4.52 8.06 20.37
C GLU A 64 -3.27 8.43 19.56
N LEU A 65 -2.89 7.62 18.57
CA LEU A 65 -1.73 7.88 17.71
C LEU A 65 -2.09 8.71 16.48
N VAL A 66 -3.38 8.86 16.17
CA VAL A 66 -3.86 9.63 15.02
C VAL A 66 -4.07 11.09 15.44
N ALA A 67 -3.26 11.99 14.87
CA ALA A 67 -3.41 13.42 15.12
C ALA A 67 -4.58 14.02 14.33
N ASP A 68 -4.75 13.58 13.07
CA ASP A 68 -5.80 14.07 12.19
C ASP A 68 -6.07 13.09 11.06
N TYR A 69 -7.32 13.03 10.61
CA TYR A 69 -7.70 12.30 9.40
C TYR A 69 -8.59 13.21 8.55
N ILE A 70 -8.07 13.62 7.40
CA ILE A 70 -8.76 14.51 6.47
C ILE A 70 -9.36 13.66 5.36
N LYS A 71 -10.61 13.26 5.53
CA LYS A 71 -11.32 12.33 4.65
C LYS A 71 -11.32 12.79 3.19
N SER A 72 -11.57 14.07 2.95
CA SER A 72 -11.63 14.63 1.58
C SER A 72 -10.30 14.58 0.84
N LEU A 73 -9.18 14.51 1.55
CA LEU A 73 -7.84 14.44 1.00
C LEU A 73 -7.26 13.02 1.04
N HIS A 74 -7.95 12.06 1.63
CA HIS A 74 -7.40 10.73 1.93
C HIS A 74 -6.05 10.85 2.66
N GLU A 75 -5.96 11.71 3.67
CA GLU A 75 -4.70 11.98 4.34
C GLU A 75 -4.83 11.80 5.84
N MET A 76 -3.96 10.98 6.40
CA MET A 76 -3.88 10.73 7.84
C MET A 76 -2.54 11.23 8.37
N LYS A 77 -2.59 11.97 9.47
CA LYS A 77 -1.39 12.45 10.18
C LYS A 77 -1.29 11.74 11.52
N LEU A 78 -0.12 11.20 11.80
CA LEU A 78 0.18 10.57 13.09
C LEU A 78 0.84 11.59 14.03
N ILE A 79 0.74 11.35 15.33
CA ILE A 79 1.32 12.28 16.34
C ILE A 79 2.85 12.31 16.30
N ASN A 80 3.50 11.33 15.66
CA ASN A 80 4.96 11.33 15.47
C ASN A 80 5.41 12.15 14.24
N GLY A 81 4.49 12.83 13.56
CA GLY A 81 4.76 13.64 12.37
C GLY A 81 4.70 12.90 11.04
N SER A 82 4.51 11.58 11.06
CA SER A 82 4.36 10.80 9.82
C SER A 82 3.01 11.04 9.17
N ILE A 83 2.96 10.92 7.84
CA ILE A 83 1.75 11.13 7.04
C ILE A 83 1.50 9.89 6.18
N ILE A 84 0.26 9.43 6.15
CA ILE A 84 -0.19 8.37 5.24
C ILE A 84 -1.17 9.01 4.25
N LYS A 85 -0.81 9.02 2.98
CA LYS A 85 -1.56 9.69 1.91
C LYS A 85 -2.14 8.68 0.93
N GLY A 86 -3.45 8.74 0.71
CA GLY A 86 -4.14 7.94 -0.29
C GLY A 86 -4.19 8.62 -1.65
N ILE A 87 -3.85 7.88 -2.71
CA ILE A 87 -3.99 8.32 -4.10
C ILE A 87 -4.63 7.16 -4.88
N PRO A 88 -5.78 7.37 -5.54
CA PRO A 88 -6.42 6.32 -6.32
C PRO A 88 -5.65 6.03 -7.61
N ALA A 89 -5.51 4.75 -7.96
CA ALA A 89 -4.85 4.34 -9.20
C ALA A 89 -5.66 4.67 -10.46
N SER A 90 -6.94 4.99 -10.31
CA SER A 90 -7.77 5.48 -11.41
C SER A 90 -7.37 6.87 -11.92
N GLU A 91 -6.52 7.58 -11.16
CA GLU A 91 -6.01 8.91 -11.49
C GLU A 91 -4.48 8.92 -11.46
N PRO A 92 -3.80 8.25 -12.43
CA PRO A 92 -2.35 8.06 -12.40
C PRO A 92 -1.55 9.36 -12.34
N ASN A 93 -2.07 10.45 -12.92
CA ASN A 93 -1.39 11.75 -12.92
C ASN A 93 -1.21 12.33 -11.51
N ARG A 94 -2.00 11.90 -10.54
CA ARG A 94 -1.88 12.35 -9.15
C ARG A 94 -0.64 11.79 -8.44
N PHE A 95 0.01 10.77 -9.00
CA PHE A 95 1.31 10.30 -8.49
C PHE A 95 2.45 11.26 -8.81
N ARG A 96 2.23 12.25 -9.69
CA ARG A 96 3.25 13.26 -10.01
C ARG A 96 3.35 14.28 -8.89
N GLY A 97 4.56 14.52 -8.42
CA GLY A 97 4.87 15.53 -7.43
C GLY A 97 5.11 15.03 -6.02
N PRO A 98 4.21 14.25 -5.39
CA PRO A 98 4.46 13.77 -4.03
C PRO A 98 5.63 12.78 -4.00
N GLN A 99 6.29 12.68 -2.85
CA GLN A 99 7.39 11.74 -2.63
C GLN A 99 7.13 10.95 -1.35
N PHE A 100 7.53 9.67 -1.35
CA PHE A 100 7.23 8.74 -0.26
C PHE A 100 8.44 7.89 0.13
N HIS A 101 8.41 7.43 1.38
CA HIS A 101 9.38 6.46 1.93
C HIS A 101 8.98 5.02 1.63
N GLY A 102 7.76 4.81 1.22
CA GLY A 102 7.22 3.50 0.87
C GLY A 102 5.71 3.57 0.73
N GLY A 103 5.06 2.43 0.58
CA GLY A 103 3.61 2.41 0.43
C GLY A 103 2.97 1.05 0.38
N TRP A 104 1.64 1.09 0.36
CA TRP A 104 0.75 -0.05 0.22
C TRP A 104 -0.08 0.12 -1.05
N LEU A 105 -0.01 -0.86 -1.94
CA LEU A 105 -0.76 -0.90 -3.20
C LEU A 105 -1.77 -2.03 -3.11
N ASP A 106 -3.05 -1.68 -2.93
CA ASP A 106 -4.13 -2.64 -2.70
C ASP A 106 -4.78 -3.09 -3.99
N GLU A 107 -5.05 -4.39 -4.11
CA GLU A 107 -5.66 -5.02 -5.28
C GLU A 107 -5.00 -4.61 -6.61
N LEU A 108 -3.68 -4.74 -6.65
CA LEU A 108 -2.85 -4.27 -7.75
C LEU A 108 -3.31 -4.81 -9.12
N ALA A 109 -3.71 -6.08 -9.20
CA ALA A 109 -4.14 -6.72 -10.45
C ALA A 109 -5.48 -6.15 -10.99
N ALA A 110 -6.24 -5.42 -10.18
CA ALA A 110 -7.50 -4.81 -10.59
C ALA A 110 -7.37 -3.36 -11.09
N TRP A 111 -6.15 -2.81 -11.08
CA TRP A 111 -5.93 -1.43 -11.49
C TRP A 111 -6.17 -1.26 -12.99
N GLU A 112 -7.01 -0.29 -13.37
CA GLU A 112 -7.35 -0.01 -14.78
C GLU A 112 -6.13 0.41 -15.59
N TYR A 113 -5.28 1.28 -15.02
CA TYR A 113 -4.08 1.82 -15.68
C TYR A 113 -2.82 1.25 -15.02
N LEU A 114 -2.76 -0.07 -14.86
CA LEU A 114 -1.73 -0.73 -14.04
C LEU A 114 -0.30 -0.33 -14.43
N ASP A 115 0.05 -0.44 -15.71
CA ASP A 115 1.42 -0.17 -16.16
C ASP A 115 1.81 1.29 -15.98
N ASP A 116 0.94 2.23 -16.38
CA ASP A 116 1.19 3.67 -16.22
C ASP A 116 1.27 4.06 -14.75
N SER A 117 0.35 3.55 -13.93
CA SER A 117 0.35 3.84 -12.50
C SER A 117 1.59 3.29 -11.81
N TRP A 118 2.01 2.07 -12.19
CA TRP A 118 3.22 1.45 -11.64
C TRP A 118 4.46 2.29 -11.95
N ASP A 119 4.61 2.72 -13.19
CA ASP A 119 5.75 3.54 -13.59
C ASP A 119 5.75 4.88 -12.84
N MET A 120 4.61 5.55 -12.77
CA MET A 120 4.50 6.86 -12.10
C MET A 120 4.75 6.77 -10.60
N LEU A 121 4.16 5.78 -9.91
CA LEU A 121 4.34 5.66 -8.47
C LEU A 121 5.79 5.31 -8.09
N ASN A 122 6.50 4.57 -8.94
CA ASN A 122 7.90 4.27 -8.68
C ASN A 122 8.78 5.53 -8.70
N PHE A 123 8.43 6.54 -9.47
CA PHE A 123 9.09 7.84 -9.41
C PHE A 123 8.84 8.58 -8.09
N CYS A 124 7.73 8.28 -7.40
CA CYS A 124 7.42 8.87 -6.10
C CYS A 124 8.19 8.22 -4.95
N MET A 125 8.71 7.02 -5.13
CA MET A 125 9.41 6.25 -4.10
C MET A 125 10.86 6.70 -4.00
N ARG A 126 11.08 7.92 -3.46
CA ARG A 126 12.37 8.59 -3.47
C ARG A 126 12.90 9.02 -2.11
N LEU A 127 12.10 8.86 -1.06
CA LEU A 127 12.52 9.30 0.27
C LEU A 127 13.16 8.15 1.05
N GLY A 128 14.15 8.48 1.87
CA GLY A 128 14.87 7.49 2.64
C GLY A 128 15.90 6.73 1.79
N LYS A 129 16.61 5.81 2.44
CA LYS A 129 17.68 5.04 1.79
C LYS A 129 17.14 3.93 0.91
N ARG A 130 15.96 3.40 1.25
CA ARG A 130 15.41 2.21 0.62
C ARG A 130 13.89 2.18 0.73
N PRO A 131 13.18 2.87 -0.18
CA PRO A 131 11.72 2.79 -0.22
C PRO A 131 11.25 1.36 -0.43
N ARG A 132 10.19 0.96 0.31
CA ARG A 132 9.62 -0.37 0.24
C ARG A 132 8.11 -0.32 0.01
N LEU A 133 7.62 -1.28 -0.77
CA LEU A 133 6.22 -1.43 -1.11
C LEU A 133 5.67 -2.76 -0.62
N ILE A 134 4.47 -2.76 -0.07
CA ILE A 134 3.65 -3.97 0.04
C ILE A 134 2.56 -3.90 -1.04
N CYS A 135 2.48 -4.94 -1.86
CA CYS A 135 1.49 -5.06 -2.92
C CYS A 135 0.57 -6.23 -2.60
N THR A 136 -0.69 -5.93 -2.36
CA THR A 136 -1.71 -6.95 -2.11
C THR A 136 -2.54 -7.16 -3.36
N THR A 137 -2.85 -8.40 -3.70
CA THR A 137 -3.73 -8.69 -4.83
C THR A 137 -4.26 -10.12 -4.76
N THR A 138 -5.41 -10.32 -5.41
CA THR A 138 -5.87 -11.66 -5.74
C THR A 138 -5.03 -12.20 -6.92
N PRO A 139 -4.81 -13.52 -7.00
CA PRO A 139 -4.03 -14.09 -8.10
C PRO A 139 -4.71 -13.85 -9.45
N LYS A 140 -4.05 -13.11 -10.33
CA LYS A 140 -4.45 -12.89 -11.73
C LYS A 140 -3.20 -12.81 -12.59
N PRO A 141 -3.20 -13.43 -13.78
CA PRO A 141 -2.00 -13.54 -14.62
C PRO A 141 -1.74 -12.25 -15.43
N LYS A 142 -1.77 -11.09 -14.78
CA LYS A 142 -1.34 -9.83 -15.40
C LYS A 142 0.17 -9.86 -15.61
N PRO A 143 0.70 -9.31 -16.72
CA PRO A 143 2.15 -9.31 -16.97
C PRO A 143 2.99 -8.76 -15.83
N LEU A 144 2.58 -7.65 -15.20
CA LEU A 144 3.29 -7.09 -14.07
C LEU A 144 3.33 -8.06 -12.88
N ILE A 145 2.21 -8.72 -12.57
CA ILE A 145 2.14 -9.67 -11.45
C ILE A 145 3.06 -10.87 -11.73
N VAL A 146 3.06 -11.39 -12.96
CA VAL A 146 3.95 -12.47 -13.36
C VAL A 146 5.41 -12.04 -13.23
N ASP A 147 5.75 -10.84 -13.66
CA ASP A 147 7.10 -10.29 -13.53
C ASP A 147 7.54 -10.21 -12.07
N LEU A 148 6.67 -9.69 -11.19
CA LEU A 148 6.98 -9.60 -9.77
C LEU A 148 7.21 -10.97 -9.13
N VAL A 149 6.40 -11.97 -9.47
CA VAL A 149 6.58 -13.35 -8.99
C VAL A 149 7.93 -13.90 -9.43
N ASN A 150 8.31 -13.65 -10.69
CA ASN A 150 9.57 -14.12 -11.24
C ASN A 150 10.80 -13.44 -10.65
N ARG A 151 10.62 -12.31 -9.97
CA ARG A 151 11.69 -11.58 -9.29
C ARG A 151 11.86 -12.01 -7.81
N GLU A 152 11.16 -13.04 -7.38
CA GLU A 152 11.33 -13.57 -6.02
C GLU A 152 12.78 -13.97 -5.79
N GLY A 153 13.35 -13.51 -4.66
CA GLY A 153 14.74 -13.75 -4.32
C GLY A 153 15.70 -12.65 -4.76
N ASP A 154 15.35 -11.86 -5.77
CA ASP A 154 16.16 -10.71 -6.20
C ASP A 154 15.82 -9.46 -5.36
N ASP A 155 14.65 -8.85 -5.60
CA ASP A 155 14.19 -7.68 -4.86
C ASP A 155 12.75 -7.84 -4.35
N VAL A 156 12.10 -8.97 -4.64
CA VAL A 156 10.73 -9.27 -4.25
C VAL A 156 10.70 -10.41 -3.25
N VAL A 157 9.99 -10.22 -2.15
CA VAL A 157 9.55 -11.29 -1.26
C VAL A 157 8.10 -11.62 -1.59
N PHE A 158 7.78 -12.89 -1.67
CA PHE A 158 6.50 -13.38 -2.12
C PHE A 158 5.84 -14.24 -1.04
N THR A 159 4.61 -13.88 -0.68
CA THR A 159 3.81 -14.63 0.29
C THR A 159 2.48 -15.01 -0.34
N THR A 160 2.06 -16.24 -0.16
CA THR A 160 0.73 -16.72 -0.55
C THR A 160 -0.06 -17.12 0.68
N ALA A 161 -1.38 -16.90 0.62
CA ALA A 161 -2.31 -17.40 1.62
C ALA A 161 -3.62 -17.79 0.94
N SER A 162 -4.28 -18.82 1.44
CA SER A 162 -5.60 -19.22 0.98
C SER A 162 -6.63 -18.95 2.07
N THR A 163 -7.92 -18.97 1.69
CA THR A 163 -9.01 -18.85 2.67
C THR A 163 -9.04 -19.99 3.66
N TYR A 164 -8.36 -21.09 3.37
CA TYR A 164 -8.28 -22.25 4.27
C TYR A 164 -7.16 -22.12 5.32
N ASP A 165 -6.31 -21.11 5.18
CA ASP A 165 -5.18 -20.86 6.10
C ASP A 165 -5.60 -20.00 7.32
N ASN A 166 -6.86 -19.60 7.40
CA ASN A 166 -7.42 -18.79 8.48
C ASN A 166 -8.22 -19.63 9.47
#